data_f05c1f2f0b9b994d5a7d08ba60cc6234
#
_entry.id   f05c1f2f0b9b994d5a7d08ba60cc6234
#
_cell.length_a   1.000
_cell.length_b   1.000
_cell.length_c   1.000
_cell.angle_alpha   90.00
_cell.angle_beta   90.00
_cell.angle_gamma   90.00
#
_symmetry.space_group_name_H-M   'P 1'
#
loop_
_entity.id
_entity.type
_entity.pdbx_description
1 polymer ?
#
loop_
_entity_poly.entity_id
_entity_poly.type
_entity_poly.pdbx_seq_one_letter_code
_entity_poly.pdbx_strand_id
1 'polypeptide(L)'
;NNMSLVSAFCDRIGILHEGKIIEEGETDTVINAPQQEYTRMLVEAARLHISMAAESDSGEELLRVEHLKKYFDVKRKKQKLSLKAVDDVSFTLNKGEVLGIVGESGCGKSTLVNTILNLYNPTDGKVYFDGQEVFSEDRKKKNAFKKNVQIVFQDPYWSLNPRWLVKEIIAEPLDAYEKMSSQERIARVCELLDMVGLHHDDAYKYPHEFSG
;
A
#
# COMPACT_ATOMS: atom_id res chain seq x y z
N ASN A 1 10.00 -11.70 4.60
CA ASN A 1 9.87 -12.96 3.85
C ASN A 1 9.91 -12.69 2.34
N ASN A 2 11.09 -12.74 1.75
CA ASN A 2 11.23 -12.56 0.30
C ASN A 2 11.69 -13.88 -0.32
N MET A 3 10.73 -14.74 -0.68
CA MET A 3 11.01 -16.05 -1.29
C MET A 3 11.86 -15.93 -2.56
N SER A 4 11.70 -14.84 -3.32
CA SER A 4 12.52 -14.62 -4.52
C SER A 4 14.01 -14.37 -4.18
N LEU A 5 14.30 -13.69 -3.06
CA LEU A 5 15.69 -13.55 -2.59
C LEU A 5 16.23 -14.88 -2.06
N VAL A 6 15.43 -15.61 -1.29
CA VAL A 6 15.82 -16.91 -0.76
C VAL A 6 16.16 -17.88 -1.90
N SER A 7 15.32 -17.93 -2.95
CA SER A 7 15.58 -18.80 -4.13
C SER A 7 16.82 -18.40 -4.93
N ALA A 8 17.23 -17.12 -4.88
CA ALA A 8 18.38 -16.64 -5.65
C ALA A 8 19.73 -16.85 -4.93
N PHE A 9 19.72 -16.94 -3.59
CA PHE A 9 20.96 -16.89 -2.81
C PHE A 9 21.17 -18.05 -1.84
N CYS A 10 20.14 -18.88 -1.61
CA CYS A 10 20.21 -19.96 -0.64
C CYS A 10 20.23 -21.34 -1.33
N ASP A 11 21.22 -22.17 -1.00
CA ASP A 11 21.28 -23.56 -1.47
C ASP A 11 20.24 -24.44 -0.76
N ARG A 12 19.98 -24.15 0.52
CA ARG A 12 19.01 -24.88 1.35
C ARG A 12 18.11 -23.89 2.09
N ILE A 13 16.85 -24.29 2.32
CA ILE A 13 15.89 -23.54 3.11
C ILE A 13 15.24 -24.42 4.18
N GLY A 14 14.90 -23.80 5.31
CA GLY A 14 14.06 -24.37 6.35
C GLY A 14 12.80 -23.54 6.53
N ILE A 15 11.64 -24.17 6.54
CA ILE A 15 10.35 -23.54 6.78
C ILE A 15 10.03 -23.62 8.25
N LEU A 16 10.01 -22.46 8.91
CA LEU A 16 9.67 -22.33 10.32
C LEU A 16 8.17 -22.06 10.48
N HIS A 17 7.48 -22.87 11.27
CA HIS A 17 6.08 -22.68 11.63
C HIS A 17 5.88 -23.09 13.10
N GLU A 18 5.16 -22.24 13.86
CA GLU A 18 4.93 -22.46 15.31
C GLU A 18 6.18 -22.85 16.12
N GLY A 19 7.31 -22.18 15.82
CA GLY A 19 8.58 -22.40 16.50
C GLY A 19 9.31 -23.70 16.13
N LYS A 20 8.87 -24.44 15.10
CA LYS A 20 9.49 -25.67 14.62
C LYS A 20 9.82 -25.56 13.13
N ILE A 21 10.93 -26.19 12.71
CA ILE A 21 11.19 -26.40 11.30
C ILE A 21 10.31 -27.57 10.86
N ILE A 22 9.30 -27.27 10.02
CA ILE A 22 8.34 -28.26 9.51
C ILE A 22 8.76 -28.86 8.19
N GLU A 23 9.63 -28.18 7.44
CA GLU A 23 10.17 -28.66 6.18
C GLU A 23 11.56 -28.06 5.96
N GLU A 24 12.51 -28.86 5.51
CA GLU A 24 13.88 -28.46 5.20
C GLU A 24 14.39 -29.24 4.00
N GLY A 25 15.15 -28.60 3.12
CA GLY A 25 15.74 -29.25 1.95
C GLY A 25 16.46 -28.28 1.02
N GLU A 26 16.88 -28.79 -0.13
CA GLU A 26 17.40 -27.95 -1.21
C GLU A 26 16.32 -26.97 -1.64
N THR A 27 16.72 -25.73 -1.89
CA THR A 27 15.81 -24.61 -2.17
C THR A 27 14.88 -24.90 -3.32
N ASP A 28 15.40 -25.41 -4.43
CA ASP A 28 14.61 -25.76 -5.60
C ASP A 28 13.58 -26.88 -5.33
N THR A 29 13.95 -27.86 -4.51
CA THR A 29 13.05 -28.95 -4.14
C THR A 29 11.91 -28.47 -3.28
N VAL A 30 12.20 -27.70 -2.23
CA VAL A 30 11.17 -27.20 -1.30
C VAL A 30 10.23 -26.21 -1.98
N ILE A 31 10.74 -25.38 -2.90
CA ILE A 31 9.90 -24.39 -3.62
C ILE A 31 9.04 -25.04 -4.70
N ASN A 32 9.58 -26.03 -5.44
CA ASN A 32 8.87 -26.60 -6.59
C ASN A 32 8.03 -27.84 -6.24
N ALA A 33 8.36 -28.55 -5.15
CA ALA A 33 7.66 -29.74 -4.69
C ALA A 33 7.46 -29.75 -3.16
N PRO A 34 6.80 -28.71 -2.58
CA PRO A 34 6.61 -28.61 -1.14
C PRO A 34 5.77 -29.77 -0.61
N GLN A 35 6.22 -30.39 0.47
CA GLN A 35 5.56 -31.54 1.10
C GLN A 35 4.54 -31.12 2.15
N GLN A 36 4.82 -30.00 2.84
CA GLN A 36 3.94 -29.48 3.89
C GLN A 36 2.89 -28.52 3.33
N GLU A 37 1.68 -28.59 3.85
CA GLU A 37 0.58 -27.71 3.42
C GLU A 37 0.91 -26.22 3.63
N TYR A 38 1.49 -25.89 4.78
CA TYR A 38 1.92 -24.54 5.07
C TYR A 38 3.00 -24.03 4.10
N THR A 39 3.96 -24.88 3.73
CA THR A 39 4.97 -24.54 2.71
C THR A 39 4.31 -24.27 1.36
N ARG A 40 3.31 -25.08 0.98
CA ARG A 40 2.52 -24.86 -0.25
C ARG A 40 1.86 -23.48 -0.25
N MET A 41 1.17 -23.16 0.84
CA MET A 41 0.51 -21.85 0.99
C MET A 41 1.51 -20.67 0.87
N LEU A 42 2.69 -20.79 1.50
CA LEU A 42 3.74 -19.75 1.41
C LEU A 42 4.28 -19.60 -0.01
N VAL A 43 4.53 -20.72 -0.71
CA VAL A 43 5.04 -20.73 -2.08
C VAL A 43 3.98 -20.19 -3.05
N GLU A 44 2.73 -20.58 -2.89
CA GLU A 44 1.61 -20.08 -3.69
C GLU A 44 1.39 -18.57 -3.48
N ALA A 45 1.40 -18.11 -2.23
CA ALA A 45 1.32 -16.69 -1.93
C ALA A 45 2.47 -15.89 -2.57
N ALA A 46 3.68 -16.43 -2.57
CA ALA A 46 4.82 -15.82 -3.25
C ALA A 46 4.70 -15.83 -4.79
N ARG A 47 4.08 -16.87 -5.37
CA ARG A 47 3.81 -16.99 -6.80
C ARG A 47 2.63 -16.12 -7.24
N LEU A 48 1.60 -15.94 -6.40
CA LEU A 48 0.47 -15.05 -6.67
C LEU A 48 0.89 -13.60 -6.88
N HIS A 49 2.01 -13.17 -6.29
CA HIS A 49 2.61 -11.88 -6.63
C HIS A 49 3.10 -11.77 -8.08
N ILE A 50 3.26 -12.87 -8.79
CA ILE A 50 3.71 -12.91 -10.20
C ILE A 50 2.52 -13.19 -11.14
N SER A 51 1.44 -13.79 -10.64
CA SER A 51 0.32 -14.30 -11.46
C SER A 51 -0.93 -13.41 -11.48
N MET A 52 -1.01 -12.36 -10.69
CA MET A 52 -2.18 -11.47 -10.67
C MET A 52 -2.14 -10.34 -11.72
N ALA A 53 -1.28 -10.43 -12.71
CA ALA A 53 -1.46 -9.71 -13.96
C ALA A 53 -2.44 -10.49 -14.86
N ALA A 54 -3.60 -10.87 -14.32
CA ALA A 54 -4.68 -11.43 -15.12
C ALA A 54 -5.46 -10.27 -15.73
N GLU A 55 -5.43 -10.22 -17.05
CA GLU A 55 -6.37 -9.60 -17.98
C GLU A 55 -7.54 -8.84 -17.32
N SER A 56 -7.28 -7.63 -16.83
CA SER A 56 -8.33 -6.67 -16.55
C SER A 56 -8.37 -5.66 -17.69
N ASP A 57 -8.79 -6.15 -18.84
CA ASP A 57 -9.05 -5.29 -20.00
C ASP A 57 -10.45 -4.70 -19.89
N SER A 58 -10.66 -3.81 -18.90
CA SER A 58 -11.88 -2.98 -18.91
C SER A 58 -11.75 -1.81 -19.89
N GLY A 59 -10.52 -1.46 -20.29
CA GLY A 59 -10.26 -0.31 -21.16
C GLY A 59 -10.70 1.03 -20.55
N GLU A 60 -11.30 1.02 -19.35
CA GLU A 60 -11.82 2.22 -18.68
C GLU A 60 -10.74 2.87 -17.84
N GLU A 61 -10.38 4.12 -18.19
CA GLU A 61 -9.38 4.91 -17.48
C GLU A 61 -9.86 5.24 -16.06
N LEU A 62 -9.06 4.86 -15.04
CA LEU A 62 -9.30 5.20 -13.66
C LEU A 62 -8.43 6.37 -13.19
N LEU A 63 -7.15 6.35 -13.53
CA LEU A 63 -6.19 7.40 -13.16
C LEU A 63 -5.42 7.85 -14.39
N ARG A 64 -5.29 9.17 -14.56
CA ARG A 64 -4.45 9.76 -15.59
C ARG A 64 -3.58 10.85 -14.98
N VAL A 65 -2.29 10.73 -15.23
CA VAL A 65 -1.26 11.68 -14.81
C VAL A 65 -0.70 12.35 -16.07
N GLU A 66 -0.69 13.67 -16.10
CA GLU A 66 -0.26 14.47 -17.25
C GLU A 66 0.84 15.45 -16.84
N HIS A 67 2.02 15.28 -17.41
CA HIS A 67 3.16 16.19 -17.28
C HIS A 67 3.46 16.60 -15.83
N LEU A 68 3.28 15.67 -14.89
CA LEU A 68 3.38 15.94 -13.46
C LEU A 68 4.80 16.30 -13.07
N LYS A 69 4.93 17.43 -12.35
CA LYS A 69 6.21 17.92 -11.84
C LYS A 69 6.09 18.21 -10.35
N LYS A 70 7.12 17.81 -9.60
CA LYS A 70 7.27 18.19 -8.20
C LYS A 70 8.71 18.58 -7.92
N TYR A 71 8.92 19.85 -7.64
CA TYR A 71 10.20 20.44 -7.31
C TYR A 71 10.17 20.93 -5.87
N PHE A 72 11.29 20.77 -5.17
CA PHE A 72 11.48 21.27 -3.82
C PHE A 72 12.55 22.34 -3.80
N ASP A 73 12.27 23.47 -3.16
CA ASP A 73 13.26 24.52 -2.93
C ASP A 73 14.22 24.07 -1.81
N VAL A 74 15.47 23.90 -2.15
CA VAL A 74 16.55 23.54 -1.22
C VAL A 74 17.48 24.75 -1.07
N LYS A 75 17.63 25.24 0.15
CA LYS A 75 18.60 26.29 0.48
C LYS A 75 19.97 25.66 0.77
N ARG A 76 20.97 25.90 -0.07
CA ARG A 76 22.35 25.48 0.18
C ARG A 76 23.26 26.71 0.12
N LYS A 77 23.89 27.08 1.26
CA LYS A 77 24.89 28.19 1.35
C LYS A 77 24.52 29.46 0.54
N LYS A 78 23.40 30.12 0.83
CA LYS A 78 22.92 31.34 0.14
C LYS A 78 22.43 31.17 -1.31
N GLN A 79 22.44 29.96 -1.88
CA GLN A 79 21.85 29.68 -3.19
C GLN A 79 20.51 28.97 -3.02
N LYS A 80 19.49 29.44 -3.75
CA LYS A 80 18.24 28.68 -3.93
C LYS A 80 18.50 27.65 -5.05
N LEU A 81 18.44 26.38 -4.71
CA LEU A 81 18.50 25.26 -5.64
C LEU A 81 17.12 24.63 -5.70
N SER A 82 16.69 24.22 -6.87
CA SER A 82 15.47 23.47 -7.06
C SER A 82 15.81 21.99 -7.24
N LEU A 83 15.34 21.13 -6.34
CA LEU A 83 15.45 19.69 -6.49
C LEU A 83 14.24 19.20 -7.28
N LYS A 84 14.46 18.73 -8.49
CA LYS A 84 13.45 18.12 -9.35
C LYS A 84 13.23 16.66 -8.92
N ALA A 85 12.32 16.44 -8.00
CA ALA A 85 12.04 15.11 -7.49
C ALA A 85 11.11 14.30 -8.41
N VAL A 86 10.22 14.98 -9.12
CA VAL A 86 9.39 14.43 -10.22
C VAL A 86 9.49 15.46 -11.35
N ASP A 87 9.85 15.02 -12.54
CA ASP A 87 10.08 15.92 -13.68
C ASP A 87 9.43 15.34 -14.94
N ASP A 88 8.26 15.88 -15.30
CA ASP A 88 7.52 15.58 -16.52
C ASP A 88 7.02 14.12 -16.64
N VAL A 89 6.39 13.59 -15.59
CA VAL A 89 5.87 12.23 -15.56
C VAL A 89 4.43 12.18 -16.06
N SER A 90 4.16 11.29 -17.03
CA SER A 90 2.83 11.04 -17.57
C SER A 90 2.57 9.53 -17.69
N PHE A 91 1.39 9.08 -17.29
CA PHE A 91 0.91 7.71 -17.48
C PHE A 91 -0.61 7.63 -17.23
N THR A 92 -1.19 6.51 -17.63
CA THR A 92 -2.58 6.15 -17.32
C THR A 92 -2.63 4.83 -16.56
N LEU A 93 -3.70 4.62 -15.82
CA LEU A 93 -4.02 3.38 -15.12
C LEU A 93 -5.50 3.09 -15.32
N ASN A 94 -5.82 1.90 -15.82
CA ASN A 94 -7.19 1.46 -16.04
C ASN A 94 -7.78 0.79 -14.81
N LYS A 95 -9.10 0.66 -14.76
CA LYS A 95 -9.78 -0.09 -13.69
C LYS A 95 -9.32 -1.55 -13.68
N GLY A 96 -8.94 -2.04 -12.49
CA GLY A 96 -8.43 -3.39 -12.31
C GLY A 96 -6.97 -3.61 -12.72
N GLU A 97 -6.30 -2.62 -13.32
CA GLU A 97 -4.89 -2.70 -13.70
C GLU A 97 -3.98 -2.51 -12.48
N VAL A 98 -2.83 -3.18 -12.47
CA VAL A 98 -1.76 -3.00 -11.48
C VAL A 98 -0.52 -2.42 -12.16
N LEU A 99 -0.18 -1.18 -11.85
CA LEU A 99 1.00 -0.50 -12.38
C LEU A 99 2.16 -0.58 -11.37
N GLY A 100 3.27 -1.21 -11.76
CA GLY A 100 4.51 -1.23 -11.00
C GLY A 100 5.41 -0.02 -11.32
N ILE A 101 5.79 0.77 -10.30
CA ILE A 101 6.76 1.87 -10.44
C ILE A 101 8.07 1.45 -9.76
N VAL A 102 9.10 1.21 -10.57
CA VAL A 102 10.42 0.75 -10.11
C VAL A 102 11.50 1.80 -10.35
N GLY A 103 12.59 1.71 -9.62
CA GLY A 103 13.76 2.60 -9.76
C GLY A 103 14.62 2.60 -8.50
N GLU A 104 15.79 3.22 -8.57
CA GLU A 104 16.76 3.31 -7.46
C GLU A 104 16.20 4.06 -6.24
N SER A 105 16.83 3.86 -5.06
CA SER A 105 16.49 4.64 -3.88
C SER A 105 16.75 6.14 -4.13
N GLY A 106 15.76 6.97 -3.77
CA GLY A 106 15.87 8.42 -3.95
C GLY A 106 15.50 8.96 -5.36
N CYS A 107 15.13 8.10 -6.33
CA CYS A 107 14.76 8.55 -7.68
C CYS A 107 13.39 9.27 -7.79
N GLY A 108 12.65 9.43 -6.68
CA GLY A 108 11.40 10.20 -6.67
C GLY A 108 10.10 9.39 -6.58
N LYS A 109 10.14 8.03 -6.51
CA LYS A 109 8.93 7.18 -6.46
C LYS A 109 7.94 7.59 -5.37
N SER A 110 8.40 7.72 -4.13
CA SER A 110 7.55 8.13 -3.01
C SER A 110 7.03 9.56 -3.18
N THR A 111 7.84 10.45 -3.76
CA THR A 111 7.40 11.81 -4.08
C THR A 111 6.31 11.81 -5.14
N LEU A 112 6.44 10.98 -6.17
CA LEU A 112 5.43 10.82 -7.23
C LEU A 112 4.09 10.35 -6.61
N VAL A 113 4.12 9.25 -5.86
CA VAL A 113 2.90 8.70 -5.20
C VAL A 113 2.28 9.74 -4.26
N ASN A 114 3.07 10.38 -3.39
CA ASN A 114 2.57 11.41 -2.47
C ASN A 114 1.99 12.63 -3.20
N THR A 115 2.51 12.97 -4.37
CA THR A 115 1.95 14.05 -5.20
C THR A 115 0.63 13.62 -5.82
N ILE A 116 0.53 12.41 -6.39
CA ILE A 116 -0.72 11.85 -6.94
C ILE A 116 -1.80 11.81 -5.86
N LEU A 117 -1.46 11.38 -4.64
CA LEU A 117 -2.38 11.31 -3.49
C LEU A 117 -2.73 12.68 -2.89
N ASN A 118 -2.28 13.78 -3.50
CA ASN A 118 -2.51 15.13 -3.02
C ASN A 118 -2.01 15.39 -1.58
N LEU A 119 -0.94 14.67 -1.18
CA LEU A 119 -0.18 14.96 0.05
C LEU A 119 0.84 16.07 -0.20
N TYR A 120 1.35 16.18 -1.44
CA TYR A 120 2.14 17.30 -1.93
C TYR A 120 1.41 18.01 -3.06
N ASN A 121 1.38 19.35 -3.02
CA ASN A 121 0.93 20.11 -4.18
C ASN A 121 1.95 19.93 -5.32
N PRO A 122 1.52 19.67 -6.55
CA PRO A 122 2.39 19.63 -7.71
C PRO A 122 3.02 21.00 -7.96
N THR A 123 4.17 21.01 -8.63
CA THR A 123 4.75 22.25 -9.15
C THR A 123 4.10 22.61 -10.47
N ASP A 124 3.77 21.58 -11.28
CA ASP A 124 3.09 21.69 -12.57
C ASP A 124 2.50 20.34 -12.95
N GLY A 125 1.65 20.31 -14.00
CA GLY A 125 0.98 19.10 -14.45
C GLY A 125 -0.34 18.83 -13.73
N LYS A 126 -1.02 17.76 -14.14
CA LYS A 126 -2.38 17.44 -13.67
C LYS A 126 -2.51 15.96 -13.35
N VAL A 127 -3.43 15.66 -12.45
CA VAL A 127 -3.86 14.31 -12.11
C VAL A 127 -5.38 14.25 -12.18
N TYR A 128 -5.91 13.25 -12.87
CA TYR A 128 -7.33 12.97 -12.97
C TYR A 128 -7.62 11.59 -12.38
N PHE A 129 -8.65 11.50 -11.59
CA PHE A 129 -9.17 10.27 -11.03
C PHE A 129 -10.66 10.16 -11.38
N ASP A 130 -11.04 9.07 -12.02
CA ASP A 130 -12.42 8.84 -12.52
C ASP A 130 -12.95 10.08 -13.28
N GLY A 131 -12.11 10.59 -14.21
CA GLY A 131 -12.38 11.76 -15.03
C GLY A 131 -12.37 13.12 -14.30
N GLN A 132 -12.14 13.16 -12.98
CA GLN A 132 -12.15 14.39 -12.19
C GLN A 132 -10.73 14.84 -11.81
N GLU A 133 -10.44 16.14 -11.98
CA GLU A 133 -9.13 16.70 -11.59
C GLU A 133 -8.95 16.69 -10.07
N VAL A 134 -7.87 16.03 -9.61
CA VAL A 134 -7.56 15.80 -8.18
C VAL A 134 -7.19 17.11 -7.46
N PHE A 135 -6.49 18.02 -8.14
CA PHE A 135 -6.02 19.30 -7.57
C PHE A 135 -7.03 20.43 -7.68
N SER A 136 -8.26 20.13 -8.06
CA SER A 136 -9.36 21.10 -8.10
C SER A 136 -9.52 21.80 -6.75
N GLU A 137 -9.86 23.10 -6.72
CA GLU A 137 -10.16 23.82 -5.48
C GLU A 137 -11.51 23.41 -4.86
N ASP A 138 -12.34 22.69 -5.60
CA ASP A 138 -13.62 22.18 -5.13
C ASP A 138 -13.44 21.14 -4.02
N ARG A 139 -13.85 21.52 -2.80
CA ARG A 139 -13.76 20.68 -1.60
C ARG A 139 -14.52 19.35 -1.73
N LYS A 140 -15.63 19.33 -2.47
CA LYS A 140 -16.42 18.10 -2.68
C LYS A 140 -15.65 17.08 -3.52
N LYS A 141 -14.99 17.54 -4.59
CA LYS A 141 -14.15 16.69 -5.47
C LYS A 141 -12.94 16.16 -4.72
N LYS A 142 -12.26 17.01 -3.94
CA LYS A 142 -11.16 16.58 -3.07
C LYS A 142 -11.57 15.49 -2.07
N ASN A 143 -12.73 15.64 -1.44
CA ASN A 143 -13.24 14.66 -0.49
C ASN A 143 -13.64 13.35 -1.16
N ALA A 144 -14.24 13.39 -2.37
CA ALA A 144 -14.56 12.21 -3.14
C ALA A 144 -13.30 11.42 -3.51
N PHE A 145 -12.26 12.08 -3.99
CA PHE A 145 -10.96 11.46 -4.27
C PHE A 145 -10.38 10.77 -3.02
N LYS A 146 -10.29 11.50 -1.90
CA LYS A 146 -9.73 10.96 -0.64
C LYS A 146 -10.50 9.77 -0.09
N LYS A 147 -11.81 9.70 -0.32
CA LYS A 147 -12.65 8.57 0.11
C LYS A 147 -12.39 7.31 -0.72
N ASN A 148 -12.03 7.46 -2.00
CA ASN A 148 -11.89 6.35 -2.94
C ASN A 148 -10.45 5.88 -3.15
N VAL A 149 -9.46 6.57 -2.56
CA VAL A 149 -8.03 6.22 -2.71
C VAL A 149 -7.41 5.97 -1.36
N GLN A 150 -6.72 4.85 -1.24
CA GLN A 150 -6.04 4.43 -0.02
C GLN A 150 -4.54 4.26 -0.27
N ILE A 151 -3.74 4.43 0.79
CA ILE A 151 -2.31 4.20 0.77
C ILE A 151 -1.95 3.15 1.83
N VAL A 152 -1.12 2.19 1.44
CA VAL A 152 -0.42 1.31 2.37
C VAL A 152 1.03 1.75 2.42
N PHE A 153 1.49 2.19 3.58
CA PHE A 153 2.87 2.65 3.77
C PHE A 153 3.84 1.48 3.77
N GLN A 154 5.08 1.74 3.39
CA GLN A 154 6.16 0.74 3.37
C GLN A 154 6.39 0.10 4.74
N ASP A 155 6.21 0.86 5.82
CA ASP A 155 6.19 0.39 7.19
C ASP A 155 4.85 0.77 7.84
N PRO A 156 3.84 -0.11 7.75
CA PRO A 156 2.49 0.17 8.25
C PRO A 156 2.47 0.39 9.77
N TYR A 157 3.37 -0.26 10.50
CA TYR A 157 3.40 -0.22 11.95
C TYR A 157 3.68 1.19 12.49
N TRP A 158 4.64 1.89 11.90
CA TRP A 158 4.98 3.26 12.26
C TRP A 158 3.97 4.31 11.79
N SER A 159 3.04 3.90 10.91
CA SER A 159 1.96 4.78 10.45
C SER A 159 0.79 4.87 11.44
N LEU A 160 0.69 3.90 12.37
CA LEU A 160 -0.38 3.85 13.35
C LEU A 160 -0.01 4.66 14.60
N ASN A 161 -1.01 5.28 15.23
CA ASN A 161 -0.82 5.91 16.53
C ASN A 161 -0.67 4.83 17.62
N PRO A 162 0.51 4.64 18.24
CA PRO A 162 0.73 3.55 19.19
C PRO A 162 -0.03 3.71 20.51
N ARG A 163 -0.65 4.88 20.75
CA ARG A 163 -1.42 5.18 21.95
C ARG A 163 -2.92 4.99 21.79
N TRP A 164 -3.36 4.69 20.57
CA TRP A 164 -4.77 4.45 20.27
C TRP A 164 -5.06 2.97 20.21
N LEU A 165 -6.26 2.60 20.64
CA LEU A 165 -6.77 1.25 20.45
C LEU A 165 -7.08 1.02 18.96
N VAL A 166 -6.99 -0.21 18.53
CA VAL A 166 -7.27 -0.59 17.13
C VAL A 166 -8.63 -0.11 16.68
N LYS A 167 -9.66 -0.20 17.52
CA LYS A 167 -11.01 0.34 17.21
C LYS A 167 -11.00 1.84 16.93
N GLU A 168 -10.14 2.61 17.57
CA GLU A 168 -10.06 4.06 17.38
C GLU A 168 -9.36 4.37 16.06
N ILE A 169 -8.30 3.63 15.74
CA ILE A 169 -7.55 3.75 14.49
C ILE A 169 -8.44 3.40 13.29
N ILE A 170 -9.18 2.27 13.37
CA ILE A 170 -10.09 1.83 12.29
C ILE A 170 -11.26 2.81 12.14
N ALA A 171 -11.76 3.36 13.23
CA ALA A 171 -12.91 4.26 13.19
C ALA A 171 -12.57 5.69 12.75
N GLU A 172 -11.32 6.15 12.86
CA GLU A 172 -10.91 7.50 12.48
C GLU A 172 -11.35 7.88 11.05
N PRO A 173 -11.06 7.09 10.00
CA PRO A 173 -11.54 7.39 8.66
C PRO A 173 -13.08 7.30 8.53
N LEU A 174 -13.74 6.42 9.27
CA LEU A 174 -15.20 6.34 9.27
C LEU A 174 -15.82 7.62 9.83
N ASP A 175 -15.33 8.09 10.97
CA ASP A 175 -15.77 9.34 11.63
C ASP A 175 -15.56 10.58 10.75
N ALA A 176 -14.55 10.54 9.85
CA ALA A 176 -14.26 11.63 8.94
C ALA A 176 -15.32 11.79 7.81
N TYR A 177 -15.99 10.72 7.44
CA TYR A 177 -16.90 10.69 6.28
C TYR A 177 -18.35 10.38 6.63
N GLU A 178 -18.60 9.75 7.77
CA GLU A 178 -19.93 9.26 8.16
C GLU A 178 -20.27 9.69 9.58
N LYS A 179 -21.54 10.06 9.79
CA LYS A 179 -22.06 10.29 11.14
C LYS A 179 -22.69 9.00 11.64
N MET A 180 -22.03 8.34 12.58
CA MET A 180 -22.49 7.08 13.18
C MET A 180 -22.68 7.24 14.69
N SER A 181 -23.64 6.51 15.25
CA SER A 181 -23.72 6.32 16.69
C SER A 181 -22.56 5.45 17.18
N SER A 182 -22.29 5.49 18.49
CA SER A 182 -21.23 4.64 19.08
C SER A 182 -21.45 3.15 18.86
N GLN A 183 -22.70 2.70 18.78
CA GLN A 183 -23.04 1.31 18.52
C GLN A 183 -22.77 0.91 17.07
N GLU A 184 -23.21 1.72 16.12
CA GLU A 184 -22.95 1.50 14.68
C GLU A 184 -21.45 1.54 14.39
N ARG A 185 -20.72 2.46 15.00
CA ARG A 185 -19.28 2.60 14.88
C ARG A 185 -18.53 1.34 15.29
N ILE A 186 -18.84 0.77 16.47
CA ILE A 186 -18.15 -0.45 16.93
C ILE A 186 -18.57 -1.67 16.11
N ALA A 187 -19.84 -1.77 15.70
CA ALA A 187 -20.30 -2.82 14.82
C ALA A 187 -19.52 -2.80 13.48
N ARG A 188 -19.35 -1.62 12.89
CA ARG A 188 -18.58 -1.46 11.64
C ARG A 188 -17.11 -1.82 11.81
N VAL A 189 -16.49 -1.47 12.94
CA VAL A 189 -15.12 -1.87 13.27
C VAL A 189 -15.01 -3.40 13.34
N CYS A 190 -15.95 -4.07 14.00
CA CYS A 190 -15.96 -5.53 14.09
C CYS A 190 -16.11 -6.20 12.72
N GLU A 191 -17.00 -5.70 11.85
CA GLU A 191 -17.14 -6.19 10.48
C GLU A 191 -15.82 -6.07 9.70
N LEU A 192 -15.11 -4.95 9.84
CA LEU A 192 -13.82 -4.74 9.15
C LEU A 192 -12.73 -5.68 9.69
N LEU A 193 -12.72 -5.98 11.00
CA LEU A 193 -11.83 -6.96 11.59
C LEU A 193 -12.11 -8.37 11.05
N ASP A 194 -13.39 -8.78 10.99
CA ASP A 194 -13.80 -10.06 10.42
C ASP A 194 -13.34 -10.22 8.97
N MET A 195 -13.46 -9.16 8.15
CA MET A 195 -13.03 -9.17 6.75
C MET A 195 -11.54 -9.50 6.57
N VAL A 196 -10.71 -9.20 7.56
CA VAL A 196 -9.26 -9.47 7.54
C VAL A 196 -8.86 -10.64 8.43
N GLY A 197 -9.83 -11.40 8.96
CA GLY A 197 -9.59 -12.59 9.77
C GLY A 197 -9.13 -12.31 11.21
N LEU A 198 -9.38 -11.11 11.72
CA LEU A 198 -9.09 -10.74 13.10
C LEU A 198 -10.34 -10.93 13.99
N HIS A 199 -10.12 -11.11 15.30
CA HIS A 199 -11.21 -11.28 16.27
C HIS A 199 -11.73 -9.91 16.76
N HIS A 200 -13.00 -9.88 17.19
CA HIS A 200 -13.62 -8.66 17.76
C HIS A 200 -12.87 -8.14 18.99
N ASP A 201 -12.27 -9.02 19.79
CA ASP A 201 -11.47 -8.63 20.95
C ASP A 201 -10.20 -7.83 20.54
N ASP A 202 -9.73 -8.01 19.32
CA ASP A 202 -8.59 -7.27 18.78
C ASP A 202 -8.88 -5.77 18.65
N ALA A 203 -10.15 -5.39 18.59
CA ALA A 203 -10.57 -3.99 18.61
C ALA A 203 -10.07 -3.22 19.85
N TYR A 204 -9.86 -3.91 20.96
CA TYR A 204 -9.46 -3.35 22.24
C TYR A 204 -7.97 -3.48 22.54
N LYS A 205 -7.19 -3.99 21.61
CA LYS A 205 -5.73 -4.05 21.68
C LYS A 205 -5.08 -2.78 21.13
N TYR A 206 -3.84 -2.55 21.56
CA TYR A 206 -2.97 -1.55 20.95
C TYR A 206 -2.20 -2.17 19.77
N PRO A 207 -1.74 -1.35 18.79
CA PRO A 207 -0.98 -1.85 17.66
C PRO A 207 0.23 -2.73 18.05
N HIS A 208 0.93 -2.40 19.14
CA HIS A 208 2.10 -3.16 19.61
C HIS A 208 1.78 -4.54 20.21
N GLU A 209 0.51 -4.85 20.46
CA GLU A 209 0.07 -6.16 20.97
C GLU A 209 -0.18 -7.17 19.84
N PHE A 210 -0.09 -6.72 18.58
CA PHE A 210 -0.12 -7.62 17.43
C PHE A 210 1.31 -8.07 17.14
N SER A 211 1.56 -9.37 17.30
CA SER A 211 2.79 -10.00 16.84
C SER A 211 2.77 -10.02 15.31
N GLY A 212 3.82 -9.44 14.71
CA GLY A 212 4.04 -9.52 13.27
C GLY A 212 4.24 -10.95 12.79
#